data_25df6e1d6de02c79c6a040f24071496a
#
_entry.id   25df6e1d6de02c79c6a040f24071496a
#
_cell.length_a   1.000
_cell.length_b   1.000
_cell.length_c   1.000
_cell.angle_alpha   90.00
_cell.angle_beta   90.00
_cell.angle_gamma   90.00
#
_symmetry.space_group_name_H-M   'P 1'
#
loop_
_entity.id
_entity.type
_entity.pdbx_description
1 polymer ?
#
loop_
_entity_poly.entity_id
_entity_poly.type
_entity_poly.pdbx_seq_one_letter_code
_entity_poly.pdbx_strand_id
1 'polypeptide(L)'
;MTSDRRSVYPGALFFALQGVATLAWWALIAWSPAWRRWFAFGDDGASLWMFFPSDMLLWCAGSLAVAWGMWRRKPWAATLAWVLCGAIAASVLHAATLAMHARAGWSGVLLMVPALILTVFFAWHSTRAA
;
A
#
# COMPACT_ATOMS: atom_id res chain seq x y z
N MET A 1 31.19 -5.50 12.99
CA MET A 1 29.88 -4.92 13.37
C MET A 1 29.35 -3.87 12.39
N THR A 2 29.65 -3.96 11.10
CA THR A 2 29.23 -2.98 10.05
C THR A 2 28.24 -3.54 9.03
N SER A 3 27.88 -4.82 9.11
CA SER A 3 27.01 -5.49 8.11
C SER A 3 25.53 -5.19 8.31
N ASP A 4 25.11 -4.81 9.49
CA ASP A 4 23.70 -4.70 9.89
C ASP A 4 23.01 -3.38 9.44
N ARG A 5 23.78 -2.36 9.12
CA ARG A 5 23.23 -1.07 8.66
C ARG A 5 22.59 -1.14 7.26
N ARG A 6 23.05 -2.06 6.39
CA ARG A 6 22.65 -2.10 4.97
C ARG A 6 21.31 -2.80 4.73
N SER A 7 20.81 -3.61 5.66
CA SER A 7 19.61 -4.43 5.43
C SER A 7 18.28 -3.71 5.74
N VAL A 8 18.30 -2.70 6.61
CA VAL A 8 17.07 -1.98 7.04
C VAL A 8 16.65 -0.88 6.05
N TYR A 9 17.61 -0.26 5.34
CA TYR A 9 17.33 0.83 4.44
C TYR A 9 16.42 0.49 3.25
N PRO A 10 16.57 -0.66 2.57
CA PRO A 10 15.68 -1.00 1.46
C PRO A 10 14.21 -1.11 1.87
N GLY A 11 13.93 -1.70 3.04
CA GLY A 11 12.57 -1.80 3.57
C GLY A 11 11.99 -0.42 3.91
N ALA A 12 12.76 0.41 4.64
CA ALA A 12 12.33 1.77 4.96
C ALA A 12 12.08 2.60 3.70
N LEU A 13 12.94 2.51 2.70
CA LEU A 13 12.76 3.20 1.42
C LEU A 13 11.52 2.71 0.67
N PHE A 14 11.30 1.38 0.62
CA PHE A 14 10.12 0.82 -0.01
C PHE A 14 8.83 1.36 0.62
N PHE A 15 8.71 1.29 1.94
CA PHE A 15 7.51 1.78 2.64
C PHE A 15 7.33 3.29 2.50
N ALA A 16 8.41 4.07 2.47
CA ALA A 16 8.33 5.51 2.20
C ALA A 16 7.80 5.78 0.78
N LEU A 17 8.35 5.08 -0.23
CA LEU A 17 7.89 5.19 -1.61
C LEU A 17 6.43 4.75 -1.77
N GLN A 18 6.01 3.67 -1.10
CA GLN A 18 4.62 3.19 -1.11
C GLN A 18 3.67 4.25 -0.55
N GLY A 19 4.00 4.87 0.58
CA GLY A 19 3.19 5.93 1.17
C GLY A 19 3.07 7.16 0.26
N VAL A 20 4.19 7.61 -0.31
CA VAL A 20 4.22 8.75 -1.26
C VAL A 20 3.48 8.40 -2.55
N ALA A 21 3.67 7.19 -3.08
CA ALA A 21 2.96 6.73 -4.29
C ALA A 21 1.44 6.71 -4.08
N THR A 22 0.97 6.33 -2.89
CA THR A 22 -0.46 6.37 -2.54
C THR A 22 -1.00 7.79 -2.54
N LEU A 23 -0.24 8.76 -2.00
CA LEU A 23 -0.62 10.19 -2.09
C LEU A 23 -0.69 10.67 -3.53
N ALA A 24 0.34 10.38 -4.34
CA ALA A 24 0.39 10.75 -5.74
C ALA A 24 -0.76 10.12 -6.54
N TRP A 25 -1.08 8.85 -6.26
CA TRP A 25 -2.20 8.13 -6.83
C TRP A 25 -3.53 8.85 -6.56
N TRP A 26 -3.82 9.20 -5.30
CA TRP A 26 -5.06 9.88 -4.95
C TRP A 26 -5.13 11.31 -5.48
N ALA A 27 -3.99 12.02 -5.55
CA ALA A 27 -3.92 13.31 -6.23
C ALA A 27 -4.29 13.17 -7.72
N LEU A 28 -3.78 12.14 -8.39
CA LEU A 28 -4.09 11.85 -9.80
C LEU A 28 -5.59 11.51 -10.01
N ILE A 29 -6.15 10.67 -9.14
CA ILE A 29 -7.59 10.30 -9.16
C ILE A 29 -8.47 11.54 -8.92
N ALA A 30 -8.09 12.42 -7.99
CA ALA A 30 -8.84 13.64 -7.71
C ALA A 30 -8.77 14.63 -8.89
N TRP A 31 -7.61 14.77 -9.50
CA TRP A 31 -7.35 15.74 -10.57
C TRP A 31 -7.96 15.32 -11.92
N SER A 32 -7.87 14.03 -12.28
CA SER A 32 -8.17 13.57 -13.64
C SER A 32 -9.39 12.63 -13.70
N PRO A 33 -10.53 13.08 -14.28
CA PRO A 33 -11.67 12.21 -14.52
C PRO A 33 -11.35 11.02 -15.45
N ALA A 34 -10.38 11.17 -16.36
CA ALA A 34 -9.96 10.11 -17.26
C ALA A 34 -9.29 8.96 -16.49
N TRP A 35 -8.35 9.26 -15.60
CA TRP A 35 -7.73 8.26 -14.72
C TRP A 35 -8.76 7.63 -13.79
N ARG A 36 -9.68 8.40 -13.24
CA ARG A 36 -10.75 7.89 -12.37
C ARG A 36 -11.58 6.81 -13.07
N ARG A 37 -11.96 7.01 -14.31
CA ARG A 37 -12.73 6.03 -15.11
C ARG A 37 -11.97 4.73 -15.35
N TRP A 38 -10.64 4.78 -15.47
CA TRP A 38 -9.81 3.59 -15.66
C TRP A 38 -9.87 2.62 -14.48
N PHE A 39 -10.13 3.13 -13.29
CA PHE A 39 -10.15 2.36 -12.05
C PHE A 39 -11.56 2.20 -11.45
N ALA A 40 -12.56 2.82 -12.05
CA ALA A 40 -13.94 2.77 -11.60
C ALA A 40 -14.53 1.35 -11.71
N PHE A 41 -15.40 1.02 -10.77
CA PHE A 41 -16.13 -0.25 -10.73
C PHE A 41 -17.48 -0.16 -11.45
N GLY A 42 -17.48 0.33 -12.69
CA GLY A 42 -18.71 0.43 -13.51
C GLY A 42 -19.59 1.65 -13.21
N ASP A 43 -19.17 2.52 -12.33
CA ASP A 43 -19.74 3.84 -12.08
C ASP A 43 -18.72 4.94 -12.46
N ASP A 44 -19.11 6.18 -12.53
CA ASP A 44 -18.22 7.30 -12.89
C ASP A 44 -17.10 7.56 -11.86
N GLY A 45 -16.73 6.56 -11.09
CA GLY A 45 -15.68 6.59 -10.07
C GLY A 45 -16.17 6.96 -8.68
N ALA A 46 -17.48 6.97 -8.42
CA ALA A 46 -18.04 7.26 -7.11
C ALA A 46 -17.61 6.21 -6.08
N SER A 47 -17.59 4.92 -6.48
CA SER A 47 -17.15 3.82 -5.61
C SER A 47 -15.67 3.89 -5.22
N LEU A 48 -14.80 4.53 -6.01
CA LEU A 48 -13.40 4.70 -5.65
C LEU A 48 -13.23 5.51 -4.36
N TRP A 49 -14.07 6.53 -4.14
CA TRP A 49 -13.98 7.36 -2.95
C TRP A 49 -14.24 6.61 -1.64
N MET A 50 -14.88 5.44 -1.71
CA MET A 50 -15.05 4.57 -0.54
C MET A 50 -13.71 4.02 -0.02
N PHE A 51 -12.71 3.89 -0.88
CA PHE A 51 -11.37 3.42 -0.50
C PHE A 51 -10.48 4.55 0.05
N PHE A 52 -10.80 5.81 -0.25
CA PHE A 52 -9.94 6.94 0.11
C PHE A 52 -9.57 6.98 1.60
N PRO A 53 -10.51 6.85 2.57
CA PRO A 53 -10.15 6.90 3.99
C PRO A 53 -9.21 5.75 4.40
N SER A 54 -9.49 4.53 3.94
CA SER A 54 -8.65 3.36 4.25
C SER A 54 -7.28 3.46 3.61
N ASP A 55 -7.18 3.93 2.38
CA ASP A 55 -5.92 4.10 1.68
C ASP A 55 -5.07 5.20 2.32
N MET A 56 -5.68 6.31 2.72
CA MET A 56 -4.96 7.38 3.42
C MET A 56 -4.45 6.91 4.78
N LEU A 57 -5.25 6.16 5.53
CA LEU A 57 -4.86 5.69 6.86
C LEU A 57 -3.86 4.54 6.78
N LEU A 58 -4.16 3.52 5.98
CA LEU A 58 -3.39 2.27 5.96
C LEU A 58 -2.24 2.33 4.96
N TRP A 59 -2.52 2.58 3.67
CA TRP A 59 -1.49 2.56 2.65
C TRP A 59 -0.55 3.76 2.73
N CYS A 60 -1.06 4.96 3.01
CA CYS A 60 -0.24 6.16 3.11
C CYS A 60 0.37 6.31 4.51
N ALA A 61 -0.42 6.64 5.52
CA ALA A 61 0.08 6.92 6.86
C ALA A 61 0.72 5.69 7.51
N GLY A 62 0.14 4.49 7.35
CA GLY A 62 0.70 3.24 7.84
C GLY A 62 2.07 2.95 7.24
N SER A 63 2.23 3.08 5.91
CA SER A 63 3.52 2.86 5.24
C SER A 63 4.58 3.88 5.68
N LEU A 64 4.21 5.16 5.79
CA LEU A 64 5.14 6.20 6.27
C LEU A 64 5.54 5.97 7.72
N ALA A 65 4.62 5.51 8.57
CA ALA A 65 4.93 5.14 9.95
C ALA A 65 5.91 3.97 10.02
N VAL A 66 5.69 2.90 9.22
CA VAL A 66 6.61 1.76 9.10
C VAL A 66 7.99 2.24 8.65
N ALA A 67 8.05 3.05 7.58
CA ALA A 67 9.30 3.60 7.06
C ALA A 67 10.07 4.38 8.13
N TRP A 68 9.38 5.26 8.83
CA TRP A 68 9.97 6.04 9.93
C TRP A 68 10.44 5.15 11.09
N GLY A 69 9.61 4.17 11.48
CA GLY A 69 9.95 3.23 12.54
C GLY A 69 11.17 2.39 12.20
N MET A 70 11.26 1.87 10.97
CA MET A 70 12.43 1.15 10.47
C MET A 70 13.68 2.04 10.47
N TRP A 71 13.56 3.27 9.96
CA TRP A 71 14.68 4.21 9.95
C TRP A 71 15.18 4.51 11.37
N ARG A 72 14.26 4.67 12.32
CA ARG A 72 14.57 4.92 13.73
C ARG A 72 14.84 3.63 14.53
N ARG A 73 14.84 2.46 13.87
CA ARG A 73 15.04 1.13 14.49
C ARG A 73 14.11 0.87 15.67
N LYS A 74 12.86 1.27 15.53
CA LYS A 74 11.85 1.03 16.56
C LYS A 74 11.37 -0.42 16.51
N PRO A 75 11.27 -1.14 17.64
CA PRO A 75 10.90 -2.56 17.66
C PRO A 75 9.47 -2.81 17.12
N TRP A 76 8.58 -1.85 17.24
CA TRP A 76 7.21 -1.96 16.74
C TRP A 76 7.10 -1.91 15.20
N ALA A 77 8.13 -1.43 14.49
CA ALA A 77 8.06 -1.23 13.05
C ALA A 77 7.83 -2.54 12.28
N ALA A 78 8.46 -3.63 12.70
CA ALA A 78 8.26 -4.95 12.11
C ALA A 78 6.82 -5.46 12.32
N THR A 79 6.29 -5.31 13.53
CA THR A 79 4.90 -5.69 13.84
C THR A 79 3.91 -4.87 13.02
N LEU A 80 4.12 -3.55 12.92
CA LEU A 80 3.26 -2.68 12.12
C LEU A 80 3.32 -3.03 10.63
N ALA A 81 4.49 -3.42 10.11
CA ALA A 81 4.62 -3.88 8.73
C ALA A 81 3.75 -5.12 8.45
N TRP A 82 3.69 -6.10 9.37
CA TRP A 82 2.82 -7.26 9.24
C TRP A 82 1.33 -6.92 9.38
N VAL A 83 0.97 -6.02 10.27
CA VAL A 83 -0.41 -5.50 10.37
C VAL A 83 -0.81 -4.84 9.03
N LEU A 84 0.10 -4.07 8.45
CA LEU A 84 -0.10 -3.43 7.15
C LEU A 84 -0.27 -4.47 6.02
N CYS A 85 0.52 -5.56 6.01
CA CYS A 85 0.34 -6.66 5.07
C CYS A 85 -1.09 -7.23 5.13
N GLY A 86 -1.60 -7.49 6.33
CA GLY A 86 -2.97 -8.00 6.52
C GLY A 86 -4.03 -7.01 6.04
N ALA A 87 -3.87 -5.73 6.35
CA ALA A 87 -4.77 -4.67 5.93
C ALA A 87 -4.79 -4.50 4.40
N ILE A 88 -3.62 -4.51 3.77
CA ILE A 88 -3.48 -4.43 2.31
C ILE A 88 -4.09 -5.67 1.64
N ALA A 89 -3.85 -6.88 2.18
CA ALA A 89 -4.45 -8.10 1.66
C ALA A 89 -5.99 -8.05 1.72
N ALA A 90 -6.55 -7.57 2.80
CA ALA A 90 -7.99 -7.37 2.93
C ALA A 90 -8.53 -6.35 1.91
N SER A 91 -7.80 -5.25 1.68
CA SER A 91 -8.15 -4.25 0.66
C SER A 91 -8.12 -4.83 -0.75
N VAL A 92 -7.11 -5.65 -1.08
CA VAL A 92 -7.02 -6.34 -2.38
C VAL A 92 -8.19 -7.29 -2.59
N LEU A 93 -8.53 -8.11 -1.57
CA LEU A 93 -9.67 -9.03 -1.63
C LEU A 93 -10.99 -8.27 -1.81
N HIS A 94 -11.18 -7.16 -1.09
CA HIS A 94 -12.37 -6.33 -1.22
C HIS A 94 -12.49 -5.72 -2.62
N ALA A 95 -11.40 -5.13 -3.13
CA ALA A 95 -11.36 -4.58 -4.49
C ALA A 95 -11.61 -5.66 -5.56
N ALA A 96 -11.03 -6.85 -5.41
CA ALA A 96 -11.26 -7.98 -6.32
C ALA A 96 -12.74 -8.43 -6.30
N THR A 97 -13.36 -8.50 -5.13
CA THR A 97 -14.77 -8.82 -4.99
C THR A 97 -15.65 -7.80 -5.71
N LEU A 98 -15.39 -6.52 -5.53
CA LEU A 98 -16.10 -5.45 -6.25
C LEU A 98 -15.88 -5.54 -7.76
N ALA A 99 -14.64 -5.78 -8.21
CA ALA A 99 -14.32 -5.92 -9.62
C ALA A 99 -15.05 -7.11 -10.27
N MET A 100 -15.19 -8.22 -9.55
CA MET A 100 -15.97 -9.39 -10.01
C MET A 100 -17.44 -9.05 -10.17
N HIS A 101 -18.05 -8.39 -9.20
CA HIS A 101 -19.45 -8.00 -9.26
C HIS A 101 -19.74 -6.96 -10.34
N ALA A 102 -18.91 -5.94 -10.41
CA ALA A 102 -19.05 -4.85 -11.40
C ALA A 102 -18.57 -5.24 -12.80
N ARG A 103 -17.83 -6.33 -12.95
CA ARG A 103 -17.12 -6.72 -14.17
C ARG A 103 -16.21 -5.60 -14.71
N ALA A 104 -15.70 -4.76 -13.83
CA ALA A 104 -14.90 -3.58 -14.12
C ALA A 104 -13.92 -3.31 -12.96
N GLY A 105 -12.97 -2.37 -13.14
CA GLY A 105 -12.02 -1.98 -12.07
C GLY A 105 -10.84 -2.92 -11.87
N TRP A 106 -10.62 -3.90 -12.75
CA TRP A 106 -9.52 -4.86 -12.64
C TRP A 106 -8.14 -4.20 -12.69
N SER A 107 -8.00 -3.06 -13.33
CA SER A 107 -6.76 -2.29 -13.39
C SER A 107 -6.26 -1.90 -11.98
N GLY A 108 -7.17 -1.53 -11.07
CA GLY A 108 -6.85 -1.27 -9.67
C GLY A 108 -6.32 -2.52 -8.96
N VAL A 109 -7.04 -3.63 -9.08
CA VAL A 109 -6.64 -4.92 -8.47
C VAL A 109 -5.25 -5.35 -8.97
N LEU A 110 -5.00 -5.25 -10.29
CA LEU A 110 -3.72 -5.62 -10.90
C LEU A 110 -2.55 -4.76 -10.39
N LEU A 111 -2.78 -3.50 -10.04
CA LEU A 111 -1.77 -2.64 -9.42
C LEU A 111 -1.55 -2.96 -7.93
N MET A 112 -2.61 -3.34 -7.21
CA MET A 112 -2.53 -3.64 -5.77
C MET A 112 -1.81 -4.95 -5.48
N VAL A 113 -1.93 -5.98 -6.36
CA VAL A 113 -1.31 -7.30 -6.14
C VAL A 113 0.22 -7.23 -6.07
N PRO A 114 0.95 -6.61 -7.01
CA PRO A 114 2.40 -6.44 -6.90
C PRO A 114 2.81 -5.65 -5.65
N ALA A 115 2.04 -4.60 -5.28
CA ALA A 115 2.30 -3.83 -4.08
C ALA A 115 2.17 -4.68 -2.82
N LEU A 116 1.15 -5.56 -2.74
CA LEU A 116 1.00 -6.52 -1.65
C LEU A 116 2.19 -7.49 -1.58
N ILE A 117 2.60 -8.06 -2.71
CA ILE A 117 3.73 -9.01 -2.76
C ILE A 117 5.00 -8.33 -2.24
N LEU A 118 5.28 -7.12 -2.70
CA LEU A 118 6.45 -6.36 -2.25
C LEU A 118 6.35 -5.98 -0.76
N THR A 119 5.15 -5.63 -0.28
CA THR A 119 4.92 -5.33 1.14
C THR A 119 5.24 -6.54 2.01
N VAL A 120 4.74 -7.72 1.64
CA VAL A 120 5.04 -8.99 2.34
C VAL A 120 6.54 -9.30 2.28
N PHE A 121 7.16 -9.16 1.12
CA PHE A 121 8.60 -9.41 0.95
C PHE A 121 9.44 -8.51 1.89
N PHE A 122 9.18 -7.21 1.91
CA PHE A 122 9.94 -6.28 2.75
C PHE A 122 9.60 -6.41 4.23
N ALA A 123 8.35 -6.74 4.61
CA ALA A 123 7.99 -7.05 5.99
C ALA A 123 8.76 -8.30 6.48
N TRP A 124 8.78 -9.37 5.69
CA TRP A 124 9.52 -10.59 5.99
C TRP A 124 11.03 -10.33 6.13
N HIS A 125 11.62 -9.59 5.19
CA HIS A 125 13.04 -9.28 5.22
C HIS A 125 13.42 -8.44 6.46
N SER A 126 12.55 -7.53 6.85
CA SER A 126 12.76 -6.66 8.02
C SER A 126 12.70 -7.43 9.34
N THR A 127 11.85 -8.46 9.46
CA THR A 127 11.77 -9.30 10.68
C THR A 127 12.99 -10.21 10.87
N ARG A 128 13.72 -10.53 9.80
CA ARG A 128 14.95 -11.32 9.87
C ARG A 128 16.19 -10.50 10.20
N ALA A 129 16.10 -9.19 10.00
CA ALA A 129 17.20 -8.26 10.25
C ALA A 129 17.13 -7.58 11.64
N ALA A 130 16.05 -7.81 12.38
CA ALA A 130 15.81 -7.27 13.74
C ALA A 130 16.25 -8.28 14.79
#